data_a15620d75e738e36d4579890b5087190
#
_entry.id   a15620d75e738e36d4579890b5087190
#
_cell.length_a   1.000
_cell.length_b   1.000
_cell.length_c   1.000
_cell.angle_alpha   90.00
_cell.angle_beta   90.00
_cell.angle_gamma   90.00
#
_symmetry.space_group_name_H-M   'P 1'
#
loop_
_entity.id
_entity.type
_entity.pdbx_description
1 polymer ?
#
loop_
_entity_poly.entity_id
_entity_poly.type
_entity_poly.pdbx_seq_one_letter_code
_entity_poly.pdbx_strand_id
1 'polypeptide(L)'
;MMIRAAKHYNYSQSLFLGLNLGKVGFLTSVRNQKDFLKAVTSFLKGDYIVSQRSLIRTEVIRNNEVVFKDNVLNEVVVQSLLGMVNLDVKIDGFPFQNIYGTGALVSTTTGSTAYNLSAHGPLVMPNIECMILRELMDHNIPTPSLVVSKDKKITLDVIDFRKKDIVKIKQGTNMVPADVLLISDGQNLFSLEKGDKVLIKNNVKKIDIVEFERDYFLSSLKNKFYIK
;
A
#
# COMPACT_ATOMS: atom_id res chain seq x y z
N MET A 1 -8.55 -1.70 10.64
CA MET A 1 -9.85 -2.42 10.59
C MET A 1 -10.44 -2.40 9.18
N MET A 2 -10.62 -1.28 8.50
CA MET A 2 -11.18 -1.17 7.13
C MET A 2 -10.48 -2.07 6.10
N ILE A 3 -9.14 -2.05 6.05
CA ILE A 3 -8.35 -2.91 5.15
C ILE A 3 -8.65 -4.39 5.37
N ARG A 4 -8.75 -4.83 6.63
CA ARG A 4 -9.10 -6.23 6.94
C ARG A 4 -10.50 -6.59 6.47
N ALA A 5 -11.46 -5.70 6.62
CA ALA A 5 -12.81 -5.90 6.11
C ALA A 5 -12.80 -6.02 4.57
N ALA A 6 -12.15 -5.08 3.88
CA ALA A 6 -12.03 -5.13 2.42
C ALA A 6 -11.38 -6.43 1.93
N LYS A 7 -10.31 -6.90 2.58
CA LYS A 7 -9.67 -8.19 2.29
C LYS A 7 -10.60 -9.38 2.55
N HIS A 8 -11.29 -9.39 3.68
CA HIS A 8 -12.21 -10.47 4.06
C HIS A 8 -13.30 -10.67 3.00
N TYR A 9 -13.83 -9.59 2.47
CA TYR A 9 -14.81 -9.62 1.38
C TYR A 9 -14.17 -9.66 -0.03
N ASN A 10 -12.88 -10.00 -0.12
CA ASN A 10 -12.13 -10.12 -1.37
C ASN A 10 -12.29 -8.91 -2.30
N TYR A 11 -12.36 -7.71 -1.68
CA TYR A 11 -12.57 -6.46 -2.42
C TYR A 11 -13.79 -6.53 -3.36
N SER A 12 -14.88 -7.10 -2.83
CA SER A 12 -16.16 -7.20 -3.57
C SER A 12 -16.76 -5.81 -3.81
N GLN A 13 -17.79 -5.76 -4.66
CA GLN A 13 -18.57 -4.53 -4.92
C GLN A 13 -19.44 -4.09 -3.73
N SER A 14 -18.94 -4.26 -2.52
CA SER A 14 -19.62 -3.84 -1.29
C SER A 14 -19.28 -2.40 -0.98
N LEU A 15 -20.28 -1.65 -0.46
CA LEU A 15 -20.07 -0.32 0.08
C LEU A 15 -19.52 -0.41 1.51
N PHE A 16 -18.43 0.30 1.77
CA PHE A 16 -17.80 0.35 3.09
C PHE A 16 -18.16 1.65 3.81
N LEU A 17 -18.94 1.54 4.86
CA LEU A 17 -19.25 2.63 5.78
C LEU A 17 -18.39 2.50 7.04
N GLY A 18 -17.41 3.39 7.22
CA GLY A 18 -16.44 3.33 8.30
C GLY A 18 -16.66 4.38 9.38
N LEU A 19 -16.69 3.96 10.65
CA LEU A 19 -16.63 4.84 11.81
C LEU A 19 -15.20 4.94 12.34
N ASN A 20 -14.70 6.15 12.53
CA ASN A 20 -13.39 6.37 13.14
C ASN A 20 -13.49 6.29 14.67
N LEU A 21 -12.91 5.24 15.25
CA LEU A 21 -12.77 5.06 16.70
C LEU A 21 -11.39 5.52 17.22
N GLY A 22 -10.49 5.91 16.31
CA GLY A 22 -9.13 6.34 16.64
C GLY A 22 -8.89 7.83 16.37
N LYS A 23 -7.65 8.25 16.53
CA LYS A 23 -7.24 9.65 16.31
C LYS A 23 -7.08 10.02 14.84
N VAL A 24 -6.84 9.06 13.95
CA VAL A 24 -6.51 9.28 12.54
C VAL A 24 -7.20 8.27 11.66
N GLY A 25 -8.03 8.72 10.73
CA GLY A 25 -8.67 7.84 9.75
C GLY A 25 -8.94 8.58 8.44
N PHE A 26 -8.23 8.19 7.36
CA PHE A 26 -8.50 8.68 6.01
C PHE A 26 -9.41 7.73 5.21
N LEU A 27 -9.69 6.55 5.76
CA LEU A 27 -10.55 5.52 5.15
C LEU A 27 -11.90 5.38 5.87
N THR A 28 -12.22 6.29 6.77
CA THR A 28 -13.49 6.27 7.50
C THR A 28 -14.47 7.26 6.90
N SER A 29 -15.75 6.94 6.93
CA SER A 29 -16.84 7.79 6.44
C SER A 29 -17.26 8.83 7.47
N VAL A 30 -17.05 8.54 8.75
CA VAL A 30 -17.48 9.36 9.88
C VAL A 30 -16.34 9.54 10.87
N ARG A 31 -16.05 10.79 11.23
CA ARG A 31 -14.93 11.13 12.13
C ARG A 31 -15.29 11.02 13.60
N ASN A 32 -16.53 11.35 13.96
CA ASN A 32 -16.99 11.39 15.34
C ASN A 32 -18.04 10.32 15.61
N GLN A 33 -17.94 9.66 16.75
CA GLN A 33 -18.94 8.65 17.16
C GLN A 33 -20.34 9.21 17.27
N LYS A 34 -20.49 10.47 17.69
CA LYS A 34 -21.78 11.16 17.85
C LYS A 34 -22.56 11.28 16.53
N ASP A 35 -21.84 11.32 15.40
CA ASP A 35 -22.42 11.49 14.07
C ASP A 35 -22.80 10.16 13.41
N PHE A 36 -22.47 9.01 14.04
CA PHE A 36 -22.64 7.70 13.40
C PHE A 36 -24.10 7.36 13.10
N LEU A 37 -25.01 7.58 14.05
CA LEU A 37 -26.45 7.33 13.82
C LEU A 37 -27.02 8.21 12.72
N LYS A 38 -26.61 9.47 12.67
CA LYS A 38 -26.99 10.39 11.58
C LYS A 38 -26.45 9.87 10.24
N ALA A 39 -25.21 9.40 10.20
CA ALA A 39 -24.59 8.84 9.00
C ALA A 39 -25.33 7.57 8.51
N VAL A 40 -25.70 6.66 9.42
CA VAL A 40 -26.52 5.49 9.06
C VAL A 40 -27.87 5.91 8.50
N THR A 41 -28.52 6.91 9.09
CA THR A 41 -29.79 7.44 8.58
C THR A 41 -29.64 8.03 7.19
N SER A 42 -28.59 8.82 6.95
CA SER A 42 -28.29 9.38 5.62
C SER A 42 -28.00 8.27 4.60
N PHE A 43 -27.22 7.26 5.00
CA PHE A 43 -26.92 6.10 4.16
C PHE A 43 -28.20 5.37 3.71
N LEU A 44 -29.11 5.10 4.65
CA LEU A 44 -30.40 4.44 4.34
C LEU A 44 -31.32 5.28 3.45
N LYS A 45 -31.17 6.60 3.45
CA LYS A 45 -31.89 7.53 2.55
C LYS A 45 -31.24 7.68 1.17
N GLY A 46 -30.03 7.14 0.98
CA GLY A 46 -29.26 7.35 -0.24
C GLY A 46 -28.48 8.67 -0.30
N ASP A 47 -28.44 9.42 0.81
CA ASP A 47 -27.76 10.72 0.92
C ASP A 47 -26.27 10.53 1.20
N TYR A 48 -25.51 10.02 0.23
CA TYR A 48 -24.07 9.79 0.34
C TYR A 48 -23.38 9.86 -1.02
N ILE A 49 -22.07 9.94 -0.98
CA ILE A 49 -21.18 9.92 -2.15
C ILE A 49 -20.36 8.63 -2.10
N VAL A 50 -20.12 8.02 -3.25
CA VAL A 50 -19.20 6.86 -3.36
C VAL A 50 -17.83 7.34 -3.77
N SER A 51 -16.84 7.11 -2.91
CA SER A 51 -15.45 7.38 -3.17
C SER A 51 -14.74 6.07 -3.53
N GLN A 52 -14.40 5.91 -4.80
CA GLN A 52 -13.71 4.71 -5.28
C GLN A 52 -12.22 4.77 -4.94
N ARG A 53 -11.68 3.66 -4.42
CA ARG A 53 -10.26 3.51 -4.10
C ARG A 53 -9.66 2.41 -4.96
N SER A 54 -8.64 2.77 -5.70
CA SER A 54 -7.89 1.83 -6.53
C SER A 54 -7.03 0.90 -5.68
N LEU A 55 -6.83 -0.31 -6.17
CA LEU A 55 -5.92 -1.29 -5.61
C LEU A 55 -4.72 -1.46 -6.52
N ILE A 56 -3.61 -1.89 -5.96
CA ILE A 56 -2.52 -2.48 -6.71
C ILE A 56 -2.49 -3.99 -6.49
N ARG A 57 -1.99 -4.72 -7.46
CA ARG A 57 -1.73 -6.14 -7.37
C ARG A 57 -0.23 -6.36 -7.34
N THR A 58 0.22 -7.15 -6.39
CA THR A 58 1.61 -7.61 -6.31
C THR A 58 1.70 -9.10 -6.58
N GLU A 59 2.76 -9.52 -7.28
CA GLU A 59 3.09 -10.91 -7.57
C GLU A 59 4.59 -11.11 -7.32
N VAL A 60 4.96 -12.17 -6.61
CA VAL A 60 6.37 -12.61 -6.51
C VAL A 60 6.58 -13.74 -7.50
N ILE A 61 7.58 -13.56 -8.35
CA ILE A 61 7.99 -14.54 -9.38
C ILE A 61 9.35 -15.10 -8.97
N ARG A 62 9.39 -16.42 -8.77
CA ARG A 62 10.58 -17.21 -8.44
C ARG A 62 10.71 -18.33 -9.44
N ASN A 63 11.87 -18.49 -10.09
CA ASN A 63 12.09 -19.51 -11.11
C ASN A 63 11.00 -19.53 -12.22
N ASN A 64 10.56 -18.35 -12.66
CA ASN A 64 9.50 -18.11 -13.64
C ASN A 64 8.08 -18.56 -13.20
N GLU A 65 7.87 -18.90 -11.94
CA GLU A 65 6.57 -19.25 -11.38
C GLU A 65 6.10 -18.17 -10.40
N VAL A 66 4.79 -17.92 -10.36
CA VAL A 66 4.17 -17.01 -9.38
C VAL A 66 4.00 -17.75 -8.06
N VAL A 67 4.88 -17.46 -7.09
CA VAL A 67 4.88 -18.10 -5.75
C VAL A 67 4.07 -17.35 -4.71
N PHE A 68 3.76 -16.08 -4.96
CA PHE A 68 2.89 -15.26 -4.10
C PHE A 68 2.13 -14.25 -4.94
N LYS A 69 0.91 -13.93 -4.52
CA LYS A 69 0.10 -12.86 -5.09
C LYS A 69 -0.83 -12.25 -4.04
N ASP A 70 -1.00 -10.93 -4.09
CA ASP A 70 -1.93 -10.23 -3.20
C ASP A 70 -2.52 -8.98 -3.89
N ASN A 71 -3.68 -8.54 -3.40
CA ASN A 71 -4.28 -7.25 -3.73
C ASN A 71 -4.10 -6.33 -2.54
N VAL A 72 -3.71 -5.10 -2.80
CA VAL A 72 -3.21 -4.17 -1.79
C VAL A 72 -3.91 -2.83 -1.92
N LEU A 73 -4.40 -2.32 -0.80
CA LEU A 73 -5.12 -1.04 -0.75
C LEU A 73 -4.19 0.14 -0.47
N ASN A 74 -3.22 -0.02 0.44
CA ASN A 74 -2.28 1.04 0.78
C ASN A 74 -0.96 0.88 0.04
N GLU A 75 -0.12 -0.07 0.47
CA GLU A 75 1.24 -0.21 -0.06
C GLU A 75 1.78 -1.63 -0.03
N VAL A 76 2.70 -1.87 -0.94
CA VAL A 76 3.63 -3.00 -0.95
C VAL A 76 4.99 -2.49 -0.53
N VAL A 77 5.63 -3.17 0.41
CA VAL A 77 6.98 -2.87 0.86
C VAL A 77 7.87 -4.09 0.63
N VAL A 78 9.01 -3.89 0.00
CA VAL A 78 10.13 -4.84 0.03
C VAL A 78 11.14 -4.30 1.02
N GLN A 79 11.38 -5.03 2.09
CA GLN A 79 12.20 -4.52 3.20
C GLN A 79 13.11 -5.60 3.78
N SER A 80 14.39 -5.25 3.98
CA SER A 80 15.32 -6.01 4.80
C SER A 80 15.06 -5.74 6.28
N LEU A 81 14.99 -6.80 7.09
CA LEU A 81 14.71 -6.66 8.54
C LEU A 81 15.95 -6.32 9.36
N LEU A 82 17.11 -6.83 8.98
CA LEU A 82 18.34 -6.74 9.78
C LEU A 82 19.55 -6.21 8.99
N GLY A 83 19.32 -5.53 7.90
CA GLY A 83 20.41 -5.04 7.08
C GLY A 83 19.92 -4.25 5.87
N MET A 84 20.62 -4.41 4.77
CA MET A 84 20.31 -3.77 3.49
C MET A 84 19.93 -4.82 2.44
N VAL A 85 19.17 -4.40 1.47
CA VAL A 85 18.84 -5.16 0.27
C VAL A 85 19.26 -4.37 -0.96
N ASN A 86 19.76 -5.06 -1.97
CA ASN A 86 20.04 -4.50 -3.30
C ASN A 86 18.88 -4.85 -4.22
N LEU A 87 18.18 -3.84 -4.74
CA LEU A 87 17.02 -3.95 -5.61
C LEU A 87 17.27 -3.22 -6.93
N ASP A 88 17.09 -3.91 -8.05
CA ASP A 88 16.95 -3.24 -9.35
C ASP A 88 15.48 -2.92 -9.61
N VAL A 89 15.21 -1.65 -9.84
CA VAL A 89 13.89 -1.14 -10.14
C VAL A 89 13.72 -0.96 -11.63
N LYS A 90 12.64 -1.53 -12.18
CA LYS A 90 12.25 -1.37 -13.59
C LYS A 90 10.82 -0.84 -13.71
N ILE A 91 10.60 0.01 -14.72
CA ILE A 91 9.27 0.52 -15.07
C ILE A 91 8.97 0.10 -16.51
N ASP A 92 7.96 -0.75 -16.71
CA ASP A 92 7.67 -1.40 -18.00
C ASP A 92 8.89 -2.07 -18.63
N GLY A 93 9.76 -2.64 -17.82
CA GLY A 93 11.00 -3.28 -18.25
C GLY A 93 12.18 -2.31 -18.46
N PHE A 94 11.95 -1.01 -18.46
CA PHE A 94 13.03 -0.01 -18.54
C PHE A 94 13.79 0.03 -17.20
N PRO A 95 15.11 -0.21 -17.17
CA PRO A 95 15.92 -0.07 -15.96
C PRO A 95 15.89 1.38 -15.49
N PHE A 96 15.34 1.60 -14.29
CA PHE A 96 15.13 2.96 -13.77
C PHE A 96 16.19 3.36 -12.74
N GLN A 97 16.35 2.55 -11.69
CA GLN A 97 17.35 2.82 -10.64
C GLN A 97 17.74 1.54 -9.92
N ASN A 98 18.89 1.57 -9.26
CA ASN A 98 19.29 0.57 -8.28
C ASN A 98 19.16 1.17 -6.87
N ILE A 99 18.55 0.44 -5.95
CA ILE A 99 18.37 0.82 -4.55
C ILE A 99 19.23 -0.11 -3.70
N TYR A 100 20.15 0.47 -2.94
CA TYR A 100 20.95 -0.24 -1.94
C TYR A 100 20.67 0.35 -0.56
N GLY A 101 19.67 -0.14 0.12
CA GLY A 101 19.17 0.44 1.36
C GLY A 101 18.32 -0.54 2.17
N THR A 102 17.43 0.01 3.00
CA THR A 102 16.51 -0.82 3.79
C THR A 102 15.45 -1.48 2.90
N GLY A 103 15.14 -0.87 1.74
CA GLY A 103 14.17 -1.43 0.80
C GLY A 103 13.50 -0.42 -0.11
N ALA A 104 12.33 -0.79 -0.60
CA ALA A 104 11.48 0.05 -1.44
C ALA A 104 9.99 -0.10 -1.07
N LEU A 105 9.24 0.96 -1.31
CA LEU A 105 7.80 1.01 -1.09
C LEU A 105 7.12 1.41 -2.40
N VAL A 106 6.03 0.72 -2.74
CA VAL A 106 5.12 1.13 -3.81
C VAL A 106 3.72 1.29 -3.21
N SER A 107 3.21 2.51 -3.26
CA SER A 107 1.93 2.89 -2.66
C SER A 107 0.87 3.20 -3.70
N THR A 108 -0.38 2.96 -3.35
CA THR A 108 -1.56 3.53 -4.05
C THR A 108 -1.75 4.98 -3.62
N THR A 109 -2.68 5.69 -4.27
CA THR A 109 -3.12 7.02 -3.82
C THR A 109 -3.74 6.98 -2.42
N THR A 110 -4.45 5.90 -2.08
CA THR A 110 -4.99 5.69 -0.73
C THR A 110 -3.86 5.56 0.29
N GLY A 111 -2.83 4.79 -0.02
CA GLY A 111 -1.65 4.58 0.83
C GLY A 111 -0.75 5.82 0.92
N SER A 112 -0.97 6.87 0.09
CA SER A 112 -0.21 8.12 0.20
C SER A 112 -0.29 8.76 1.59
N THR A 113 -1.36 8.48 2.35
CA THR A 113 -1.57 8.93 3.73
C THR A 113 -1.16 7.91 4.80
N ALA A 114 -0.63 6.75 4.41
CA ALA A 114 -0.18 5.66 5.28
C ALA A 114 1.36 5.62 5.43
N TYR A 115 2.00 4.49 5.19
CA TYR A 115 3.45 4.37 5.36
C TYR A 115 4.25 5.27 4.39
N ASN A 116 3.72 5.48 3.17
CA ASN A 116 4.29 6.44 2.23
C ASN A 116 4.49 7.83 2.86
N LEU A 117 3.52 8.32 3.65
CA LEU A 117 3.65 9.60 4.34
C LEU A 117 4.77 9.59 5.38
N SER A 118 4.89 8.50 6.15
CA SER A 118 5.97 8.34 7.14
C SER A 118 7.34 8.22 6.48
N ALA A 119 7.39 7.72 5.25
CA ALA A 119 8.59 7.67 4.41
C ALA A 119 8.83 8.98 3.63
N HIS A 120 8.15 10.08 3.97
CA HIS A 120 8.25 11.39 3.32
C HIS A 120 7.85 11.39 1.83
N GLY A 121 6.99 10.47 1.42
CA GLY A 121 6.39 10.48 0.08
C GLY A 121 5.28 11.53 -0.06
N PRO A 122 4.89 11.89 -1.28
CA PRO A 122 3.86 12.90 -1.54
C PRO A 122 2.47 12.43 -1.11
N LEU A 123 1.64 13.39 -0.70
CA LEU A 123 0.21 13.19 -0.57
C LEU A 123 -0.44 13.30 -1.95
N VAL A 124 -1.30 12.34 -2.28
CA VAL A 124 -2.00 12.30 -3.57
C VAL A 124 -3.50 12.22 -3.35
N MET A 125 -4.26 13.02 -4.08
CA MET A 125 -5.72 13.02 -4.04
C MET A 125 -6.27 11.65 -4.47
N PRO A 126 -7.31 11.13 -3.79
CA PRO A 126 -7.83 9.78 -4.04
C PRO A 126 -8.36 9.53 -5.45
N ASN A 127 -8.77 10.58 -6.15
CA ASN A 127 -9.27 10.53 -7.52
C ASN A 127 -8.18 10.47 -8.60
N ILE A 128 -6.91 10.62 -8.21
CA ILE A 128 -5.76 10.48 -9.13
C ILE A 128 -5.38 9.01 -9.18
N GLU A 129 -5.38 8.41 -10.37
CA GLU A 129 -5.02 7.01 -10.54
C GLU A 129 -3.52 6.87 -10.87
N CYS A 130 -2.72 6.63 -9.82
CA CYS A 130 -1.27 6.46 -9.93
C CYS A 130 -0.74 5.49 -8.87
N MET A 131 0.51 5.13 -9.01
CA MET A 131 1.33 4.47 -7.99
C MET A 131 2.45 5.42 -7.57
N ILE A 132 2.92 5.29 -6.34
CA ILE A 132 4.02 6.09 -5.81
C ILE A 132 5.15 5.13 -5.47
N LEU A 133 6.29 5.26 -6.14
CA LEU A 133 7.50 4.52 -5.82
C LEU A 133 8.37 5.36 -4.89
N ARG A 134 8.83 4.76 -3.80
CA ARG A 134 9.73 5.38 -2.83
C ARG A 134 10.81 4.39 -2.39
N GLU A 135 12.05 4.85 -2.40
CA GLU A 135 13.15 4.16 -1.72
C GLU A 135 13.07 4.29 -0.21
N LEU A 136 13.59 3.32 0.53
CA LEU A 136 13.65 3.33 1.98
C LEU A 136 15.12 3.32 2.43
N MET A 137 15.58 4.45 2.96
CA MET A 137 16.95 4.60 3.49
C MET A 137 18.01 4.10 2.50
N ASP A 138 17.96 4.58 1.25
CA ASP A 138 18.98 4.27 0.25
C ASP A 138 20.33 4.88 0.65
N HIS A 139 21.38 4.10 0.52
CA HIS A 139 22.77 4.52 0.79
C HIS A 139 23.43 5.17 -0.43
N ASN A 140 22.80 5.08 -1.60
CA ASN A 140 23.18 5.83 -2.79
C ASN A 140 22.73 7.31 -2.65
N ILE A 141 22.68 8.02 -3.76
CA ILE A 141 22.13 9.39 -3.78
C ILE A 141 20.61 9.30 -3.56
N PRO A 142 20.05 9.90 -2.49
CA PRO A 142 18.62 9.88 -2.25
C PRO A 142 17.85 10.45 -3.45
N THR A 143 16.87 9.69 -3.93
CA THR A 143 16.03 10.14 -5.05
C THR A 143 14.65 10.60 -4.55
N PRO A 144 14.05 11.59 -5.21
CA PRO A 144 12.66 11.96 -4.93
C PRO A 144 11.72 10.77 -5.19
N SER A 145 10.59 10.75 -4.49
CA SER A 145 9.52 9.79 -4.80
C SER A 145 9.05 9.98 -6.23
N LEU A 146 8.87 8.88 -6.95
CA LEU A 146 8.35 8.90 -8.31
C LEU A 146 6.85 8.59 -8.31
N VAL A 147 6.06 9.47 -8.91
CA VAL A 147 4.64 9.22 -9.20
C VAL A 147 4.53 8.58 -10.57
N VAL A 148 4.01 7.37 -10.61
CA VAL A 148 3.94 6.50 -11.81
C VAL A 148 2.48 6.34 -12.22
N SER A 149 2.17 6.51 -13.51
CA SER A 149 0.83 6.29 -14.05
C SER A 149 0.32 4.87 -13.73
N LYS A 150 -1.00 4.74 -13.50
CA LYS A 150 -1.65 3.46 -13.25
C LYS A 150 -1.41 2.38 -14.30
N ASP A 151 -1.15 2.79 -15.55
CA ASP A 151 -1.00 1.87 -16.69
C ASP A 151 0.40 1.24 -16.73
N LYS A 152 1.30 1.71 -15.90
CA LYS A 152 2.67 1.22 -15.81
C LYS A 152 2.78 0.01 -14.87
N LYS A 153 3.84 -0.75 -15.07
CA LYS A 153 4.24 -1.87 -14.21
C LYS A 153 5.58 -1.52 -13.56
N ILE A 154 5.66 -1.72 -12.25
CA ILE A 154 6.90 -1.58 -11.50
C ILE A 154 7.38 -2.99 -11.17
N THR A 155 8.65 -3.27 -11.44
CA THR A 155 9.30 -4.52 -11.04
C THR A 155 10.45 -4.19 -10.11
N LEU A 156 10.53 -4.89 -8.98
CA LEU A 156 11.65 -4.85 -8.05
C LEU A 156 12.34 -6.21 -8.12
N ASP A 157 13.52 -6.26 -8.74
CA ASP A 157 14.33 -7.48 -8.80
C ASP A 157 15.22 -7.54 -7.56
N VAL A 158 15.13 -8.60 -6.77
CA VAL A 158 15.95 -8.81 -5.56
C VAL A 158 17.32 -9.33 -5.99
N ILE A 159 18.30 -8.43 -6.08
CA ILE A 159 19.63 -8.77 -6.58
C ILE A 159 20.48 -9.45 -5.51
N ASP A 160 20.59 -8.79 -4.35
CA ASP A 160 21.43 -9.30 -3.27
C ASP A 160 20.99 -8.81 -1.89
N PHE A 161 21.29 -9.58 -0.87
CA PHE A 161 21.23 -9.20 0.54
C PHE A 161 22.05 -10.18 1.38
N ARG A 162 22.47 -9.75 2.57
CA ARG A 162 23.19 -10.63 3.50
C ARG A 162 22.20 -11.52 4.25
N LYS A 163 22.30 -12.82 4.04
CA LYS A 163 21.55 -13.81 4.84
C LYS A 163 22.08 -13.85 6.27
N LYS A 164 21.17 -13.80 7.22
CA LYS A 164 21.47 -13.92 8.66
C LYS A 164 20.71 -15.08 9.28
N ASP A 165 19.53 -15.44 8.69
CA ASP A 165 18.65 -16.54 9.12
C ASP A 165 18.21 -16.46 10.60
N ILE A 166 18.25 -15.24 11.19
CA ILE A 166 17.93 -15.00 12.61
C ILE A 166 16.42 -14.94 12.82
N VAL A 167 15.73 -14.17 11.95
CA VAL A 167 14.29 -14.01 12.02
C VAL A 167 13.63 -15.08 11.14
N LYS A 168 12.55 -15.67 11.65
CA LYS A 168 11.71 -16.60 10.88
C LYS A 168 10.26 -16.16 10.92
N ILE A 169 9.57 -16.34 9.81
CA ILE A 169 8.13 -16.11 9.71
C ILE A 169 7.40 -17.40 9.36
N LYS A 170 6.13 -17.48 9.73
CA LYS A 170 5.25 -18.57 9.28
C LYS A 170 4.76 -18.27 7.87
N GLN A 171 5.08 -19.16 6.93
CA GLN A 171 4.63 -19.10 5.54
C GLN A 171 3.97 -20.42 5.18
N GLY A 172 2.64 -20.42 5.05
CA GLY A 172 1.84 -21.66 5.01
C GLY A 172 1.98 -22.45 6.31
N THR A 173 2.44 -23.70 6.21
CA THR A 173 2.71 -24.59 7.36
C THR A 173 4.14 -24.49 7.89
N ASN A 174 5.05 -23.86 7.15
CA ASN A 174 6.49 -23.87 7.43
C ASN A 174 6.96 -22.57 8.09
N MET A 175 8.01 -22.67 8.90
CA MET A 175 8.80 -21.56 9.38
C MET A 175 9.96 -21.34 8.40
N VAL A 176 10.02 -20.17 7.76
CA VAL A 176 11.04 -19.81 6.78
C VAL A 176 11.89 -18.63 7.26
N PRO A 177 13.19 -18.56 6.88
CA PRO A 177 14.01 -17.38 7.14
C PRO A 177 13.38 -16.12 6.55
N ALA A 178 13.56 -14.98 7.21
CA ALA A 178 12.94 -13.71 6.86
C ALA A 178 13.95 -12.57 6.90
N ASP A 179 15.01 -12.65 6.09
CA ASP A 179 16.00 -11.58 5.98
C ASP A 179 15.45 -10.39 5.17
N VAL A 180 14.75 -10.68 4.06
CA VAL A 180 14.02 -9.70 3.25
C VAL A 180 12.58 -10.16 3.08
N LEU A 181 11.66 -9.24 3.30
CA LEU A 181 10.22 -9.49 3.22
C LEU A 181 9.55 -8.63 2.15
N LEU A 182 8.57 -9.23 1.48
CA LEU A 182 7.46 -8.49 0.90
C LEU A 182 6.36 -8.36 1.95
N ILE A 183 5.89 -7.14 2.17
CA ILE A 183 4.85 -6.80 3.13
C ILE A 183 3.71 -6.09 2.38
N SER A 184 2.50 -6.67 2.44
CA SER A 184 1.30 -6.10 1.81
C SER A 184 0.37 -5.51 2.87
N ASP A 185 0.07 -4.22 2.81
CA ASP A 185 -0.81 -3.49 3.74
C ASP A 185 -0.45 -3.72 5.23
N GLY A 186 0.81 -3.99 5.55
CA GLY A 186 1.27 -4.32 6.90
C GLY A 186 0.68 -5.61 7.50
N GLN A 187 0.08 -6.49 6.68
CA GLN A 187 -0.64 -7.67 7.15
C GLN A 187 -0.10 -9.00 6.61
N ASN A 188 0.11 -9.09 5.30
CA ASN A 188 0.62 -10.31 4.68
C ASN A 188 2.11 -10.18 4.48
N LEU A 189 2.84 -11.18 4.95
CA LEU A 189 4.29 -11.26 4.88
C LEU A 189 4.68 -12.42 3.98
N PHE A 190 5.64 -12.19 3.11
CA PHE A 190 6.24 -13.23 2.26
C PHE A 190 7.77 -13.09 2.26
N SER A 191 8.48 -14.18 2.54
CA SER A 191 9.94 -14.20 2.53
C SER A 191 10.46 -14.21 1.11
N LEU A 192 11.31 -13.23 0.80
CA LEU A 192 11.97 -13.09 -0.50
C LEU A 192 13.34 -13.76 -0.51
N GLU A 193 13.73 -14.25 -1.69
CA GLU A 193 15.02 -14.83 -1.97
C GLU A 193 15.76 -14.02 -3.04
N LYS A 194 17.08 -14.20 -3.13
CA LYS A 194 17.85 -13.62 -4.23
C LYS A 194 17.37 -14.18 -5.56
N GLY A 195 17.17 -13.30 -6.53
CA GLY A 195 16.62 -13.63 -7.85
C GLY A 195 15.10 -13.53 -7.95
N ASP A 196 14.38 -13.34 -6.84
CA ASP A 196 12.94 -13.06 -6.88
C ASP A 196 12.67 -11.75 -7.59
N LYS A 197 11.55 -11.73 -8.32
CA LYS A 197 11.00 -10.52 -8.97
C LYS A 197 9.65 -10.17 -8.35
N VAL A 198 9.54 -8.98 -7.80
CA VAL A 198 8.27 -8.46 -7.28
C VAL A 198 7.66 -7.57 -8.35
N LEU A 199 6.62 -8.09 -9.03
CA LEU A 199 5.86 -7.35 -10.02
C LEU A 199 4.70 -6.62 -9.33
N ILE A 200 4.57 -5.33 -9.57
CA ILE A 200 3.52 -4.48 -9.02
C ILE A 200 2.83 -3.74 -10.16
N LYS A 201 1.52 -3.84 -10.19
CA LYS A 201 0.68 -3.21 -11.23
C LYS A 201 -0.66 -2.76 -10.65
N ASN A 202 -1.31 -1.82 -11.32
CA ASN A 202 -2.67 -1.45 -10.96
C ASN A 202 -3.61 -2.66 -11.09
N ASN A 203 -4.65 -2.70 -10.27
CA ASN A 203 -5.68 -3.74 -10.30
C ASN A 203 -6.97 -3.15 -10.88
N VAL A 204 -7.71 -3.98 -11.61
CA VAL A 204 -9.06 -3.62 -12.08
C VAL A 204 -10.07 -3.54 -10.93
N LYS A 205 -9.81 -4.24 -9.81
CA LYS A 205 -10.64 -4.17 -8.60
C LYS A 205 -10.49 -2.80 -7.94
N LYS A 206 -11.59 -2.29 -7.42
CA LYS A 206 -11.68 -1.09 -6.58
C LYS A 206 -12.50 -1.42 -5.35
N ILE A 207 -12.39 -0.60 -4.32
CA ILE A 207 -13.34 -0.60 -3.21
C ILE A 207 -14.12 0.71 -3.19
N ASP A 208 -15.37 0.62 -2.79
CA ASP A 208 -16.29 1.74 -2.71
C ASP A 208 -16.47 2.16 -1.24
N ILE A 209 -16.01 3.38 -0.91
CA ILE A 209 -16.14 3.94 0.44
C ILE A 209 -17.24 4.99 0.41
N VAL A 210 -18.14 4.90 1.37
CA VAL A 210 -19.19 5.90 1.59
C VAL A 210 -18.59 7.15 2.21
N GLU A 211 -18.85 8.30 1.61
CA GLU A 211 -18.49 9.62 2.14
C GLU A 211 -19.76 10.50 2.18
N PHE A 212 -19.83 11.40 3.16
CA PHE A 212 -20.95 12.32 3.34
C PHE A 212 -20.60 13.78 3.01
N GLU A 213 -19.34 14.04 2.69
CA GLU A 213 -18.82 15.37 2.32
C GLU A 213 -18.00 15.24 1.04
N ARG A 214 -18.20 16.14 0.07
CA ARG A 214 -17.43 16.13 -1.19
C ARG A 214 -15.93 16.30 -0.99
N ASP A 215 -15.54 17.10 0.00
CA ASP A 215 -14.15 17.43 0.28
C ASP A 215 -13.63 16.69 1.53
N TYR A 216 -14.16 15.49 1.80
CA TYR A 216 -13.82 14.71 2.98
C TYR A 216 -12.31 14.51 3.15
N PHE A 217 -11.61 14.23 2.06
CA PHE A 217 -10.16 14.04 2.08
C PHE A 217 -9.41 15.33 2.48
N LEU A 218 -9.75 16.46 1.84
CA LEU A 218 -9.13 17.76 2.14
C LEU A 218 -9.44 18.22 3.56
N SER A 219 -10.69 18.08 4.00
CA SER A 219 -11.11 18.36 5.38
C SER A 219 -10.33 17.51 6.38
N SER A 220 -10.08 16.22 6.04
CA SER A 220 -9.30 15.31 6.87
C SER A 220 -7.83 15.72 6.96
N LEU A 221 -7.22 16.13 5.84
CA LEU A 221 -5.86 16.66 5.81
C LEU A 221 -5.74 17.93 6.64
N LYS A 222 -6.66 18.90 6.42
CA LYS A 222 -6.68 20.16 7.16
C LYS A 222 -6.74 19.94 8.68
N ASN A 223 -7.64 19.07 9.11
CA ASN A 223 -7.80 18.76 10.53
C ASN A 223 -6.59 18.03 11.12
N LYS A 224 -6.00 17.09 10.36
CA LYS A 224 -4.86 16.29 10.85
C LYS A 224 -3.57 17.08 10.94
N PHE A 225 -3.30 17.95 9.96
CA PHE A 225 -2.05 18.71 9.89
C PHE A 225 -2.20 20.16 10.39
N TYR A 226 -3.35 20.51 10.98
CA TYR A 226 -3.62 21.86 11.47
C TYR A 226 -3.38 22.95 10.42
N ILE A 227 -3.67 22.64 9.14
CA ILE A 227 -3.51 23.60 8.04
C ILE A 227 -4.57 24.71 8.21
N LYS A 228 -4.13 25.96 8.30
CA LYS A 228 -4.99 27.13 8.45
C LYS A 228 -5.55 27.61 7.12
#